data_c2e7b067d0160eb805652ea2dc4c53f0
#
_entry.id   c2e7b067d0160eb805652ea2dc4c53f0
#
_cell.length_a   1.000
_cell.length_b   1.000
_cell.length_c   1.000
_cell.angle_alpha   90.00
_cell.angle_beta   90.00
_cell.angle_gamma   90.00
#
_symmetry.space_group_name_H-M   'P 1'
#
loop_
_entity.id
_entity.type
_entity.pdbx_description
1 polymer ?
#
loop_
_entity_poly.entity_id
_entity_poly.type
_entity_poly.pdbx_seq_one_letter_code
_entity_poly.pdbx_strand_id
1 'polypeptide(L)'
;MIEVVATDIFAKQAKCLYKKYPSIKNDIEALSDSLSENPLQGIPINDKYRKIRMRITSKGKGKSSGARVITLNLYVESIEDIKKVVLVTIYDKSEKESISENEIDNLLKNSSNEI
;
A
#
# COMPACT_ATOMS: atom_id res chain seq x y z
N MET A 1 -7.18 -16.86 5.71
CA MET A 1 -6.96 -15.41 5.53
C MET A 1 -5.62 -15.15 4.88
N ILE A 2 -5.56 -14.09 4.12
CA ILE A 2 -4.35 -13.70 3.40
C ILE A 2 -3.50 -12.85 4.33
N GLU A 3 -2.21 -13.15 4.37
CA GLU A 3 -1.27 -12.37 5.16
C GLU A 3 -0.97 -11.03 4.49
N VAL A 4 -1.00 -9.95 5.26
CA VAL A 4 -0.65 -8.60 4.77
C VAL A 4 0.60 -8.16 5.51
N VAL A 5 1.66 -7.86 4.77
CA VAL A 5 2.94 -7.45 5.35
C VAL A 5 3.38 -6.13 4.72
N ALA A 6 4.22 -5.39 5.42
CA ALA A 6 4.74 -4.12 4.94
C ALA A 6 6.25 -4.19 4.76
N THR A 7 6.77 -3.50 3.75
CA THR A 7 8.21 -3.31 3.61
C THR A 7 8.70 -2.36 4.68
N ASP A 8 10.00 -2.36 4.95
CA ASP A 8 10.59 -1.40 5.88
C ASP A 8 10.46 0.03 5.37
N ILE A 9 10.50 0.21 4.05
CA ILE A 9 10.29 1.52 3.41
C ILE A 9 8.86 2.01 3.69
N PHE A 10 7.87 1.14 3.51
CA PHE A 10 6.48 1.49 3.82
C PHE A 10 6.33 1.90 5.28
N ALA A 11 6.91 1.13 6.19
CA ALA A 11 6.84 1.42 7.62
C ALA A 11 7.42 2.80 7.96
N LYS A 12 8.54 3.15 7.35
CA LYS A 12 9.16 4.48 7.54
C LYS A 12 8.29 5.59 6.99
N GLN A 13 7.73 5.40 5.81
CA GLN A 13 6.84 6.38 5.19
C GLN A 13 5.58 6.57 6.02
N ALA A 14 4.99 5.49 6.51
CA ALA A 14 3.81 5.54 7.37
C ALA A 14 4.10 6.31 8.66
N LYS A 15 5.26 6.10 9.25
CA LYS A 15 5.68 6.81 10.45
C LYS A 15 5.81 8.32 10.20
N CYS A 16 6.35 8.71 9.05
CA CYS A 16 6.43 10.12 8.68
C CYS A 16 5.04 10.74 8.50
N LEU A 17 4.14 10.02 7.84
CA LEU A 17 2.77 10.49 7.65
C LEU A 17 2.00 10.56 8.97
N TYR A 18 2.27 9.64 9.89
CA TYR A 18 1.64 9.64 11.19
C TYR A 18 1.91 10.92 11.98
N LYS A 19 3.09 11.49 11.84
CA LYS A 19 3.43 12.76 12.49
C LYS A 19 2.54 13.91 12.01
N LYS A 20 2.10 13.84 10.76
CA LYS A 20 1.30 14.88 10.12
C LYS A 20 -0.20 14.57 10.22
N TYR A 21 -0.56 13.31 10.13
CA TYR A 21 -1.95 12.86 10.13
C TYR A 21 -2.14 11.76 11.19
N PRO A 22 -2.69 12.10 12.35
CA PRO A 22 -2.80 11.13 13.45
C PRO A 22 -3.60 9.88 13.14
N SER A 23 -4.53 9.92 12.17
CA SER A 23 -5.35 8.76 11.81
C SER A 23 -4.63 7.72 10.95
N ILE A 24 -3.43 8.02 10.46
CA ILE A 24 -2.73 7.14 9.50
C ILE A 24 -2.61 5.71 10.01
N LYS A 25 -2.28 5.52 11.28
CA LYS A 25 -2.13 4.19 11.86
C LYS A 25 -3.43 3.40 11.74
N ASN A 26 -4.53 4.00 12.15
CA ASN A 26 -5.84 3.35 12.08
C ASN A 26 -6.30 3.16 10.64
N ASP A 27 -6.02 4.12 9.77
CA ASP A 27 -6.36 4.02 8.35
C ASP A 27 -5.64 2.84 7.69
N ILE A 28 -4.36 2.65 8.00
CA ILE A 28 -3.57 1.53 7.48
C ILE A 28 -4.06 0.20 8.06
N GLU A 29 -4.38 0.15 9.34
CA GLU A 29 -4.91 -1.08 9.96
C GLU A 29 -6.23 -1.50 9.31
N ALA A 30 -7.13 -0.56 9.09
CA ALA A 30 -8.40 -0.84 8.41
C ALA A 30 -8.16 -1.35 6.99
N LEU A 31 -7.22 -0.75 6.26
CA LEU A 31 -6.86 -1.20 4.93
C LEU A 31 -6.29 -2.61 4.95
N SER A 32 -5.40 -2.90 5.90
CA SER A 32 -4.79 -4.23 6.03
C SER A 32 -5.83 -5.30 6.30
N ASP A 33 -6.77 -5.04 7.20
CA ASP A 33 -7.87 -5.96 7.49
C ASP A 33 -8.72 -6.22 6.26
N SER A 34 -9.02 -5.17 5.52
CA SER A 34 -9.79 -5.27 4.28
C SER A 34 -9.06 -6.10 3.22
N LEU A 35 -7.75 -5.89 3.10
CA LEU A 35 -6.92 -6.61 2.12
C LEU A 35 -6.78 -8.10 2.45
N SER A 36 -6.78 -8.48 3.73
CA SER A 36 -6.69 -9.89 4.09
C SER A 36 -7.95 -10.66 3.68
N GLU A 37 -9.07 -9.96 3.49
CA GLU A 37 -10.31 -10.56 3.00
C GLU A 37 -10.47 -10.40 1.49
N ASN A 38 -10.02 -9.27 0.94
CA ASN A 38 -10.12 -8.97 -0.48
C ASN A 38 -8.81 -8.37 -0.99
N PRO A 39 -7.88 -9.22 -1.45
CA PRO A 39 -6.55 -8.78 -1.86
C PRO A 39 -6.51 -8.04 -3.19
N LEU A 40 -7.56 -8.11 -4.00
CA LEU A 40 -7.60 -7.52 -5.34
C LEU A 40 -8.26 -6.15 -5.35
N GLN A 41 -8.00 -5.35 -4.33
CA GLN A 41 -8.51 -3.98 -4.27
C GLN A 41 -7.64 -3.03 -5.08
N GLY A 42 -8.26 -1.93 -5.50
CA GLY A 42 -7.56 -0.89 -6.23
C GLY A 42 -7.51 -1.14 -7.72
N ILE A 43 -6.66 -0.39 -8.39
CA ILE A 43 -6.50 -0.43 -9.85
C ILE A 43 -5.19 -1.12 -10.16
N PRO A 44 -5.19 -2.13 -11.05
CA PRO A 44 -3.94 -2.77 -11.43
C PRO A 44 -3.04 -1.80 -12.20
N ILE A 45 -1.77 -1.75 -11.81
CA ILE A 45 -0.74 -1.00 -12.53
C ILE A 45 -0.12 -1.92 -13.60
N ASN A 46 0.09 -3.18 -13.21
CA ASN A 46 0.56 -4.23 -14.10
C ASN A 46 0.17 -5.58 -13.48
N ASP A 47 0.77 -6.67 -13.91
CA ASP A 47 0.44 -8.01 -13.41
C ASP A 47 0.74 -8.21 -11.93
N LYS A 48 1.64 -7.41 -11.39
CA LYS A 48 2.13 -7.57 -10.01
C LYS A 48 1.56 -6.55 -9.04
N TYR A 49 1.47 -5.30 -9.49
CA TYR A 49 1.19 -4.17 -8.59
C TYR A 49 -0.22 -3.63 -8.76
N ARG A 50 -0.79 -3.18 -7.65
CA ARG A 50 -2.06 -2.48 -7.63
C ARG A 50 -1.90 -1.16 -6.87
N LYS A 51 -2.69 -0.17 -7.24
CA LYS A 51 -2.71 1.13 -6.58
C LYS A 51 -4.05 1.32 -5.89
N ILE A 52 -4.01 1.57 -4.59
CA ILE A 52 -5.20 1.74 -3.77
C ILE A 52 -5.28 3.19 -3.29
N ARG A 53 -6.46 3.77 -3.43
CA ARG A 53 -6.77 5.06 -2.83
C ARG A 53 -7.20 4.83 -1.39
N MET A 54 -6.48 5.41 -0.45
CA MET A 54 -6.80 5.29 0.97
C MET A 54 -7.15 6.66 1.52
N ARG A 55 -8.31 6.77 2.13
CA ARG A 55 -8.69 8.00 2.82
C ARG A 55 -7.77 8.22 4.01
N ILE A 56 -7.31 9.46 4.19
CA ILE A 56 -6.67 9.87 5.44
C ILE A 56 -7.75 10.53 6.28
N THR A 57 -8.27 9.81 7.24
CA THR A 57 -9.46 10.22 8.01
C THR A 57 -9.26 11.59 8.67
N SER A 58 -8.11 11.81 9.29
CA SER A 58 -7.83 13.08 9.97
C SER A 58 -7.65 14.26 9.03
N LYS A 59 -7.53 14.01 7.71
CA LYS A 59 -7.46 15.07 6.72
C LYS A 59 -8.83 15.69 6.44
N GLY A 60 -9.91 14.95 6.71
CA GLY A 60 -11.26 15.43 6.52
C GLY A 60 -11.71 15.52 5.07
N LYS A 61 -10.96 14.92 4.14
CA LYS A 61 -11.24 14.90 2.71
C LYS A 61 -11.43 13.48 2.24
N GLY A 62 -12.00 13.29 1.06
CA GLY A 62 -12.26 11.96 0.52
C GLY A 62 -11.00 11.24 0.06
N LYS A 63 -11.19 10.03 -0.50
CA LYS A 63 -10.11 9.17 -0.96
C LYS A 63 -9.26 9.81 -2.06
N SER A 64 -9.85 10.68 -2.88
CA SER A 64 -9.14 11.32 -3.98
C SER A 64 -7.99 12.22 -3.52
N SER A 65 -8.09 12.79 -2.32
CA SER A 65 -7.05 13.66 -1.75
C SER A 65 -6.35 13.03 -0.55
N GLY A 66 -6.52 11.72 -0.35
CA GLY A 66 -5.86 11.00 0.71
C GLY A 66 -4.49 10.47 0.30
N ALA A 67 -4.20 9.24 0.70
CA ALA A 67 -2.96 8.56 0.35
C ALA A 67 -3.16 7.60 -0.82
N ARG A 68 -2.04 7.23 -1.41
CA ARG A 68 -1.98 6.12 -2.37
C ARG A 68 -1.09 5.05 -1.78
N VAL A 69 -1.57 3.80 -1.83
CA VAL A 69 -0.83 2.64 -1.35
C VAL A 69 -0.60 1.72 -2.54
N ILE A 70 0.66 1.35 -2.74
CA ILE A 70 1.01 0.39 -3.78
C ILE A 70 1.17 -0.97 -3.11
N THR A 71 0.49 -1.98 -3.66
CA THR A 71 0.56 -3.34 -3.17
C THR A 71 1.17 -4.27 -4.21
N LEU A 72 1.78 -5.34 -3.72
CA LEU A 72 2.29 -6.45 -4.52
C LEU A 72 1.58 -7.70 -4.03
N ASN A 73 0.93 -8.42 -4.94
CA ASN A 73 0.24 -9.66 -4.60
C ASN A 73 1.10 -10.85 -4.96
N LEU A 74 1.39 -11.69 -3.97
CA LEU A 74 2.18 -12.90 -4.16
C LEU A 74 1.27 -14.12 -4.20
N TYR A 75 1.39 -14.91 -5.26
CA TYR A 75 0.60 -16.12 -5.46
C TYR A 75 1.51 -17.23 -5.97
N VAL A 76 1.05 -18.48 -5.84
CA VAL A 76 1.84 -19.65 -6.22
C VAL A 76 1.67 -19.98 -7.70
N GLU A 77 0.43 -20.20 -8.15
CA GLU A 77 0.16 -20.62 -9.52
C GLU A 77 -0.68 -19.61 -10.30
N SER A 78 -1.62 -18.96 -9.64
CA SER A 78 -2.51 -18.01 -10.29
C SER A 78 -2.94 -16.94 -9.30
N ILE A 79 -3.51 -15.86 -9.83
CA ILE A 79 -3.99 -14.75 -9.03
C ILE A 79 -5.09 -15.18 -8.05
N GLU A 80 -5.77 -16.30 -8.33
CA GLU A 80 -6.79 -16.85 -7.44
C GLU A 80 -6.17 -17.51 -6.19
N ASP A 81 -4.88 -17.78 -6.24
CA ASP A 81 -4.13 -18.45 -5.17
C ASP A 81 -3.22 -17.46 -4.42
N ILE A 82 -3.68 -16.23 -4.22
CA ILE A 82 -2.90 -15.22 -3.51
C ILE A 82 -2.71 -15.65 -2.05
N LYS A 83 -1.46 -15.65 -1.61
CA LYS A 83 -1.08 -16.03 -0.26
C LYS A 83 -0.68 -14.83 0.59
N LYS A 84 -0.20 -13.77 -0.03
CA LYS A 84 0.36 -12.64 0.68
C LYS A 84 0.16 -11.37 -0.13
N VAL A 85 -0.16 -10.28 0.57
CA VAL A 85 -0.18 -8.93 0.01
C VAL A 85 0.92 -8.14 0.68
N VAL A 86 1.80 -7.55 -0.11
CA VAL A 86 2.88 -6.71 0.40
C VAL A 86 2.50 -5.24 0.21
N LEU A 87 2.53 -4.49 1.29
CA LEU A 87 2.38 -3.03 1.25
C LEU A 87 3.75 -2.47 0.88
N VAL A 88 3.92 -2.03 -0.37
CA VAL A 88 5.22 -1.65 -0.91
C VAL A 88 5.60 -0.23 -0.54
N THR A 89 4.69 0.72 -0.77
CA THR A 89 4.94 2.13 -0.52
C THR A 89 3.62 2.85 -0.30
N ILE A 90 3.68 3.95 0.45
CA ILE A 90 2.55 4.83 0.70
C ILE A 90 3.00 6.27 0.51
N TYR A 91 2.19 7.08 -0.14
CA TYR A 91 2.48 8.51 -0.29
C TYR A 91 1.20 9.33 -0.22
N ASP A 92 1.35 10.58 0.22
CA ASP A 92 0.29 11.56 0.25
C ASP A 92 0.08 12.10 -1.17
N LYS A 93 -1.13 11.99 -1.68
CA LYS A 93 -1.48 12.45 -3.03
C LYS A 93 -1.18 13.93 -3.24
N SER A 94 -1.28 14.74 -2.18
CA SER A 94 -1.00 16.17 -2.27
C SER A 94 0.49 16.48 -2.38
N GLU A 95 1.35 15.56 -1.98
CA GLU A 95 2.81 15.74 -2.04
C GLU A 95 3.44 15.07 -3.26
N LYS A 96 2.84 13.99 -3.72
CA LYS A 96 3.32 13.22 -4.86
C LYS A 96 2.13 12.74 -5.67
N GLU A 97 2.07 13.12 -6.91
CA GLU A 97 0.89 12.86 -7.74
C GLU A 97 0.81 11.42 -8.21
N SER A 98 1.93 10.83 -8.58
CA SER A 98 1.96 9.46 -9.07
C SER A 98 3.33 8.83 -8.86
N ILE A 99 3.41 7.52 -9.12
CA ILE A 99 4.64 6.75 -9.01
C ILE A 99 4.75 5.85 -10.24
N SER A 100 5.94 5.74 -10.80
CA SER A 100 6.19 4.89 -11.97
C SER A 100 6.50 3.46 -11.54
N GLU A 101 6.35 2.52 -12.48
CA GLU A 101 6.72 1.12 -12.23
C GLU A 101 8.19 0.98 -11.87
N ASN A 102 9.07 1.77 -12.51
CA ASN A 102 10.50 1.74 -12.19
C ASN A 102 10.77 2.19 -10.77
N GLU A 103 10.06 3.21 -10.30
CA GLU A 103 10.18 3.65 -8.91
C GLU A 103 9.74 2.55 -7.95
N ILE A 104 8.64 1.86 -8.26
CA ILE A 104 8.14 0.77 -7.42
C ILE A 104 9.17 -0.36 -7.37
N ASP A 105 9.68 -0.77 -8.53
CA ASP A 105 10.68 -1.82 -8.62
C ASP A 105 11.93 -1.47 -7.81
N ASN A 106 12.37 -0.22 -7.89
CA ASN A 106 13.53 0.26 -7.14
C ASN A 106 13.29 0.26 -5.63
N LEU A 107 12.09 0.64 -5.20
CA LEU A 107 11.73 0.60 -3.78
C LEU A 107 11.77 -0.82 -3.23
N LEU A 108 11.24 -1.79 -3.98
CA LEU A 108 11.29 -3.19 -3.59
C LEU A 108 12.71 -3.72 -3.55
N LYS A 109 13.50 -3.39 -4.55
CA LYS A 109 14.89 -3.83 -4.66
C LYS A 109 15.74 -3.31 -3.51
N ASN A 110 15.45 -2.10 -3.03
CA ASN A 110 16.21 -1.46 -1.96
C ASN A 110 15.62 -1.72 -0.58
N SER A 111 14.51 -2.45 -0.50
CA SER A 111 13.91 -2.82 0.78
C SER A 111 14.73 -3.91 1.44
N SER A 112 14.91 -3.80 2.75
CA SER A 112 15.60 -4.83 3.53
C SER A 112 14.69 -5.97 3.94
N ASN A 113 13.38 -5.84 3.74
CA ASN A 113 12.43 -6.90 4.07
C ASN A 113 12.48 -8.01 3.03
N GLU A 114 12.40 -9.24 3.51
CA GLU A 114 12.24 -10.39 2.62
C GLU A 114 10.75 -10.51 2.27
N ILE A 115 10.52 -10.71 1.00
CA ILE A 115 9.16 -10.78 0.49
C ILE A 115 8.82 -12.18 0.01
#